data_65b959521da45b2a702393fabac0ae17
#
_entry.id   65b959521da45b2a702393fabac0ae17
#
_cell.length_a   1.000
_cell.length_b   1.000
_cell.length_c   1.000
_cell.angle_alpha   90.00
_cell.angle_beta   90.00
_cell.angle_gamma   90.00
#
_symmetry.space_group_name_H-M   'P 1'
#
loop_
_entity.id
_entity.type
_entity.pdbx_description
1 polymer ?
#
loop_
_entity_poly.entity_id
_entity_poly.type
_entity_poly.pdbx_seq_one_letter_code
_entity_poly.pdbx_strand_id
1 'polypeptide(L)'
;MKKKFLIVYFILLTIIITMTVVLGKYLQELKNNTLYEAENFYFRSDLLSEDIKSYTLQRGVNKIVVHLYNSEDRLRYTKVDINYVVKLEKINDDGNLAKVREENGVLSKSNFTDNEVVFDNLENGKYKVSAIATNPYTKILEGNFVITNNDNRIDYSVG
;
A
#
# COMPACT_ATOMS: atom_id res chain seq x y z
N MET A 1 -64.32 6.50 10.06
CA MET A 1 -63.26 6.08 9.13
C MET A 1 -62.11 7.10 9.07
N LYS A 2 -62.33 8.40 8.97
CA LYS A 2 -61.30 9.44 8.82
C LYS A 2 -60.23 9.48 9.95
N LYS A 3 -60.59 9.27 11.24
CA LYS A 3 -59.65 9.30 12.37
C LYS A 3 -58.62 8.14 12.36
N LYS A 4 -59.05 6.94 11.94
CA LYS A 4 -58.15 5.76 11.83
C LYS A 4 -57.13 5.94 10.71
N PHE A 5 -57.51 6.54 9.61
CA PHE A 5 -56.62 6.87 8.49
C PHE A 5 -55.56 7.89 8.88
N LEU A 6 -55.93 8.89 9.69
CA LEU A 6 -55.04 9.93 10.15
C LEU A 6 -53.95 9.35 11.08
N ILE A 7 -54.28 8.45 11.96
CA ILE A 7 -53.34 7.76 12.84
C ILE A 7 -52.35 6.92 12.06
N VAL A 8 -52.81 6.15 11.10
CA VAL A 8 -51.92 5.33 10.21
C VAL A 8 -50.95 6.22 9.43
N TYR A 9 -51.45 7.37 8.92
CA TYR A 9 -50.64 8.32 8.19
C TYR A 9 -49.50 8.93 9.10
N PHE A 10 -49.83 9.30 10.35
CA PHE A 10 -48.82 9.81 11.30
C PHE A 10 -47.78 8.73 11.65
N ILE A 11 -48.19 7.48 11.82
CA ILE A 11 -47.25 6.39 12.13
C ILE A 11 -46.29 6.19 10.94
N LEU A 12 -46.83 6.17 9.73
CA LEU A 12 -46.03 6.00 8.51
C LEU A 12 -45.02 7.14 8.32
N LEU A 13 -45.46 8.39 8.57
CA LEU A 13 -44.63 9.55 8.48
C LEU A 13 -43.45 9.50 9.49
N THR A 14 -43.76 9.07 10.74
CA THR A 14 -42.72 8.92 11.78
C THR A 14 -41.68 7.88 11.41
N ILE A 15 -42.11 6.76 10.83
CA ILE A 15 -41.20 5.69 10.36
C ILE A 15 -40.29 6.19 9.25
N ILE A 16 -40.81 6.95 8.29
CA ILE A 16 -40.01 7.52 7.20
C ILE A 16 -38.96 8.49 7.74
N ILE A 17 -39.35 9.38 8.64
CA ILE A 17 -38.42 10.37 9.24
C ILE A 17 -37.33 9.66 10.02
N THR A 18 -37.65 8.66 10.85
CA THR A 18 -36.64 7.92 11.62
C THR A 18 -35.68 7.14 10.71
N MET A 19 -36.18 6.50 9.66
CA MET A 19 -35.32 5.84 8.68
C MET A 19 -34.37 6.81 7.97
N THR A 20 -34.86 7.97 7.58
CA THR A 20 -34.02 8.99 6.90
C THR A 20 -32.90 9.51 7.81
N VAL A 21 -33.19 9.72 9.08
CA VAL A 21 -32.19 10.17 10.08
C VAL A 21 -31.14 9.10 10.33
N VAL A 22 -31.55 7.83 10.46
CA VAL A 22 -30.63 6.70 10.68
C VAL A 22 -29.73 6.48 9.46
N LEU A 23 -30.30 6.49 8.26
CA LEU A 23 -29.53 6.39 7.02
C LEU A 23 -28.53 7.55 6.86
N GLY A 24 -28.97 8.78 7.17
CA GLY A 24 -28.11 9.96 7.09
C GLY A 24 -26.92 9.87 8.03
N LYS A 25 -27.13 9.44 9.28
CA LYS A 25 -26.03 9.19 10.23
C LYS A 25 -25.08 8.10 9.76
N TYR A 26 -25.59 6.98 9.29
CA TYR A 26 -24.81 5.87 8.80
C TYR A 26 -23.92 6.26 7.59
N LEU A 27 -24.50 7.00 6.63
CA LEU A 27 -23.76 7.50 5.48
C LEU A 27 -22.69 8.54 5.85
N GLN A 28 -22.97 9.39 6.84
CA GLN A 28 -22.02 10.38 7.34
C GLN A 28 -20.85 9.70 8.08
N GLU A 29 -21.14 8.68 8.89
CA GLU A 29 -20.13 7.90 9.60
C GLU A 29 -19.24 7.11 8.61
N LEU A 30 -19.84 6.49 7.59
CA LEU A 30 -19.09 5.82 6.52
C LEU A 30 -18.19 6.80 5.76
N LYS A 31 -18.69 7.97 5.40
CA LYS A 31 -17.94 9.02 4.70
C LYS A 31 -16.81 9.59 5.55
N ASN A 32 -17.05 9.84 6.82
CA ASN A 32 -16.03 10.34 7.73
C ASN A 32 -14.92 9.31 7.95
N ASN A 33 -15.27 8.04 8.16
CA ASN A 33 -14.30 6.97 8.36
C ASN A 33 -13.44 6.77 7.10
N THR A 34 -14.03 6.70 5.91
CA THR A 34 -13.27 6.52 4.67
C THR A 34 -12.37 7.72 4.33
N LEU A 35 -12.82 8.96 4.60
CA LEU A 35 -11.99 10.15 4.40
C LEU A 35 -10.84 10.23 5.41
N TYR A 36 -11.11 9.92 6.69
CA TYR A 36 -10.11 9.97 7.74
C TYR A 36 -9.04 8.89 7.56
N GLU A 37 -9.44 7.70 7.10
CA GLU A 37 -8.52 6.59 6.81
C GLU A 37 -7.67 6.87 5.57
N ALA A 38 -8.25 7.42 4.50
CA ALA A 38 -7.52 7.76 3.28
C ALA A 38 -6.49 8.89 3.48
N GLU A 39 -6.80 9.86 4.36
CA GLU A 39 -5.93 11.01 4.61
C GLU A 39 -4.66 10.66 5.41
N ASN A 40 -4.66 9.54 6.14
CA ASN A 40 -3.56 9.11 7.02
C ASN A 40 -2.96 7.75 6.66
N PHE A 41 -3.19 7.25 5.44
CA PHE A 41 -2.60 5.99 4.99
C PHE A 41 -1.26 6.23 4.32
N TYR A 42 -0.19 6.00 5.08
CA TYR A 42 1.18 6.08 4.60
C TYR A 42 1.75 4.68 4.43
N PHE A 43 1.92 4.25 3.20
CA PHE A 43 2.71 3.09 2.83
C PHE A 43 3.78 3.55 1.84
N ARG A 44 5.02 3.60 2.27
CA ARG A 44 6.15 4.22 1.55
C ARG A 44 7.38 3.34 1.62
N SER A 45 8.33 3.62 0.74
CA SER A 45 9.64 2.98 0.70
C SER A 45 10.72 4.02 0.34
N ASP A 46 11.96 3.69 0.64
CA ASP A 46 13.15 4.42 0.22
C ASP A 46 13.44 4.25 -1.27
N LEU A 47 13.31 3.01 -1.78
CA LEU A 47 13.68 2.65 -3.15
C LEU A 47 12.48 2.32 -4.05
N LEU A 48 11.32 2.01 -3.47
CA LEU A 48 10.12 1.66 -4.22
C LEU A 48 9.14 2.83 -4.28
N SER A 49 8.48 3.03 -5.42
CA SER A 49 7.50 4.10 -5.61
C SER A 49 6.37 3.65 -6.55
N GLU A 50 5.29 4.42 -6.62
CA GLU A 50 4.20 4.16 -7.56
C GLU A 50 4.68 4.34 -9.00
N ASP A 51 5.61 5.30 -9.23
CA ASP A 51 6.33 5.46 -10.49
C ASP A 51 7.60 4.59 -10.43
N ILE A 52 7.67 3.56 -11.28
CA ILE A 52 8.76 2.58 -11.26
C ILE A 52 10.09 3.26 -11.56
N LYS A 53 11.02 3.18 -10.61
CA LYS A 53 12.40 3.63 -10.76
C LYS A 53 13.32 2.45 -11.01
N SER A 54 14.42 2.70 -11.72
CA SER A 54 15.44 1.70 -12.00
C SER A 54 16.75 2.05 -11.32
N TYR A 55 17.36 1.05 -10.68
CA TYR A 55 18.61 1.19 -9.93
C TYR A 55 19.64 0.17 -10.45
N THR A 56 20.86 0.62 -10.66
CA THR A 56 21.99 -0.29 -10.94
C THR A 56 22.84 -0.40 -9.68
N LEU A 57 22.99 -1.61 -9.17
CA LEU A 57 23.77 -1.86 -7.96
C LEU A 57 25.26 -1.88 -8.28
N GLN A 58 26.08 -1.46 -7.29
CA GLN A 58 27.54 -1.46 -7.44
C GLN A 58 28.07 -2.87 -7.61
N ARG A 59 29.23 -2.97 -8.29
CA ARG A 59 29.93 -4.24 -8.49
C ARG A 59 30.16 -4.97 -7.16
N GLY A 60 29.85 -6.28 -7.17
CA GLY A 60 30.00 -7.14 -5.99
C GLY A 60 28.86 -7.06 -4.99
N VAL A 61 27.87 -6.20 -5.22
CA VAL A 61 26.63 -6.17 -4.41
C VAL A 61 25.68 -7.21 -4.99
N ASN A 62 25.42 -8.27 -4.22
CA ASN A 62 24.53 -9.38 -4.59
C ASN A 62 23.26 -9.41 -3.72
N LYS A 63 22.88 -8.28 -3.17
CA LYS A 63 21.69 -8.13 -2.32
C LYS A 63 20.90 -6.88 -2.69
N ILE A 64 19.58 -6.97 -2.56
CA ILE A 64 18.65 -5.84 -2.63
C ILE A 64 18.09 -5.66 -1.22
N VAL A 65 18.18 -4.44 -0.70
CA VAL A 65 17.62 -4.05 0.60
C VAL A 65 16.61 -2.94 0.35
N VAL A 66 15.40 -3.10 0.82
CA VAL A 66 14.35 -2.09 0.74
C VAL A 66 13.76 -1.86 2.12
N HIS A 67 13.50 -0.61 2.44
CA HIS A 67 12.83 -0.21 3.67
C HIS A 67 11.38 0.15 3.39
N LEU A 68 10.47 -0.29 4.24
CA LEU A 68 9.04 0.02 4.18
C LEU A 68 8.61 0.78 5.42
N TYR A 69 7.90 1.89 5.19
CA TYR A 69 7.48 2.82 6.25
C TYR A 69 5.97 2.97 6.30
N ASN A 70 5.42 3.09 7.52
CA ASN A 70 4.02 3.44 7.75
C ASN A 70 3.80 4.95 7.97
N SER A 71 4.73 5.80 7.54
CA SER A 71 4.72 7.22 7.89
C SER A 71 5.16 8.11 6.74
N GLU A 72 4.76 9.37 6.79
CA GLU A 72 5.33 10.43 5.97
C GLU A 72 6.57 11.04 6.62
N ASP A 73 6.48 11.21 7.92
CA ASP A 73 7.57 11.64 8.80
C ASP A 73 7.42 10.94 10.16
N ARG A 74 8.30 11.20 11.11
CA ARG A 74 8.25 10.55 12.44
C ARG A 74 7.04 10.92 13.29
N LEU A 75 6.27 11.94 12.91
CA LEU A 75 5.11 12.45 13.65
C LEU A 75 3.79 11.98 13.02
N ARG A 76 3.78 11.84 11.68
CA ARG A 76 2.59 11.47 10.90
C ARG A 76 2.73 10.04 10.40
N TYR A 77 2.05 9.11 11.04
CA TYR A 77 2.05 7.69 10.70
C TYR A 77 0.65 7.12 10.66
N THR A 78 0.48 6.04 9.92
CA THR A 78 -0.78 5.32 9.77
C THR A 78 -1.24 4.73 11.10
N LYS A 79 -2.49 4.97 11.47
CA LYS A 79 -3.10 4.53 12.74
C LYS A 79 -3.74 3.15 12.68
N VAL A 80 -3.53 2.42 11.61
CA VAL A 80 -3.98 1.04 11.41
C VAL A 80 -2.79 0.16 11.02
N ASP A 81 -2.85 -1.13 11.35
CA ASP A 81 -1.81 -2.07 10.94
C ASP A 81 -1.89 -2.28 9.42
N ILE A 82 -0.73 -2.21 8.76
CA ILE A 82 -0.63 -2.41 7.30
C ILE A 82 -0.02 -3.78 7.06
N ASN A 83 -0.83 -4.72 6.57
CA ASN A 83 -0.31 -5.99 6.08
C ASN A 83 0.25 -5.79 4.68
N TYR A 84 1.42 -6.35 4.42
CA TYR A 84 2.06 -6.24 3.12
C TYR A 84 2.71 -7.54 2.67
N VAL A 85 2.92 -7.63 1.36
CA VAL A 85 3.69 -8.69 0.69
C VAL A 85 4.75 -8.01 -0.15
N VAL A 86 6.01 -8.46 -0.04
CA VAL A 86 7.10 -8.03 -0.93
C VAL A 86 7.48 -9.19 -1.82
N LYS A 87 7.47 -8.96 -3.14
CA LYS A 87 7.83 -9.95 -4.15
C LYS A 87 9.12 -9.54 -4.83
N LEU A 88 10.03 -10.50 -4.98
CA LEU A 88 11.18 -10.40 -5.84
C LEU A 88 10.97 -11.28 -7.07
N GLU A 89 11.06 -10.69 -8.24
CA GLU A 89 10.91 -11.37 -9.53
C GLU A 89 12.12 -11.08 -10.41
N LYS A 90 12.64 -12.11 -11.11
CA LYS A 90 13.70 -11.95 -12.11
C LYS A 90 13.06 -11.61 -13.44
N ILE A 91 13.59 -10.59 -14.11
CA ILE A 91 13.17 -10.20 -15.45
C ILE A 91 14.03 -10.99 -16.43
N ASN A 92 13.43 -11.91 -17.16
CA ASN A 92 14.10 -12.72 -18.17
C ASN A 92 14.38 -11.89 -19.44
N ASP A 93 15.20 -12.43 -20.36
CA ASP A 93 15.55 -11.73 -21.60
C ASP A 93 14.35 -11.52 -22.54
N ASP A 94 13.30 -12.32 -22.40
CA ASP A 94 12.03 -12.19 -23.11
C ASP A 94 11.06 -11.17 -22.45
N GLY A 95 11.48 -10.55 -21.33
CA GLY A 95 10.68 -9.60 -20.55
C GLY A 95 9.70 -10.26 -19.58
N ASN A 96 9.61 -11.59 -19.54
CA ASN A 96 8.74 -12.29 -18.59
C ASN A 96 9.30 -12.24 -17.17
N LEU A 97 8.41 -12.20 -16.18
CA LEU A 97 8.75 -12.20 -14.76
C LEU A 97 8.74 -13.63 -14.21
N ALA A 98 9.84 -14.03 -13.59
CA ALA A 98 9.94 -15.29 -12.85
C ALA A 98 10.02 -15.01 -11.35
N LYS A 99 9.10 -15.56 -10.58
CA LYS A 99 9.09 -15.41 -9.10
C LYS A 99 10.38 -16.03 -8.53
N VAL A 100 11.11 -15.23 -7.75
CA VAL A 100 12.32 -15.66 -7.04
C VAL A 100 12.02 -15.87 -5.55
N ARG A 101 11.45 -14.85 -4.90
CA ARG A 101 11.17 -14.87 -3.45
C ARG A 101 9.94 -14.02 -3.13
N GLU A 102 9.32 -14.31 -1.98
CA GLU A 102 8.19 -13.52 -1.46
C GLU A 102 8.29 -13.50 0.05
N GLU A 103 8.09 -12.31 0.63
CA GLU A 103 8.10 -12.10 2.07
C GLU A 103 6.85 -11.33 2.49
N ASN A 104 6.28 -11.72 3.63
CA ASN A 104 5.10 -11.08 4.20
C ASN A 104 5.47 -10.36 5.49
N GLY A 105 4.81 -9.25 5.78
CA GLY A 105 5.04 -8.51 7.01
C GLY A 105 3.89 -7.61 7.39
N VAL A 106 4.07 -6.94 8.51
CA VAL A 106 3.12 -5.97 9.06
C VAL A 106 3.87 -4.73 9.52
N LEU A 107 3.42 -3.57 9.10
CA LEU A 107 3.81 -2.29 9.69
C LEU A 107 2.80 -1.96 10.80
N SER A 108 3.29 -1.86 12.04
CA SER A 108 2.43 -1.67 13.20
C SER A 108 1.90 -0.24 13.30
N LYS A 109 0.65 -0.12 13.72
CA LYS A 109 -0.03 1.15 14.01
C LYS A 109 0.46 1.88 15.26
N SER A 110 1.23 1.21 16.11
CA SER A 110 1.53 1.72 17.45
C SER A 110 2.48 2.91 17.44
N ASN A 111 3.36 3.00 16.45
CA ASN A 111 4.35 4.07 16.29
C ASN A 111 4.87 4.12 14.84
N PHE A 112 5.84 5.01 14.59
CA PHE A 112 6.66 4.95 13.39
C PHE A 112 7.32 3.58 13.29
N THR A 113 7.11 2.90 12.16
CA THR A 113 7.68 1.58 11.87
C THR A 113 8.48 1.65 10.58
N ASP A 114 9.70 1.11 10.64
CA ASP A 114 10.63 0.93 9.54
C ASP A 114 10.98 -0.56 9.49
N ASN A 115 10.48 -1.25 8.47
CA ASN A 115 10.75 -2.65 8.24
C ASN A 115 11.73 -2.81 7.08
N GLU A 116 12.88 -3.42 7.37
CA GLU A 116 13.87 -3.79 6.37
C GLU A 116 13.53 -5.15 5.76
N VAL A 117 13.50 -5.22 4.44
CA VAL A 117 13.35 -6.47 3.66
C VAL A 117 14.62 -6.67 2.85
N VAL A 118 15.28 -7.83 3.04
CA VAL A 118 16.57 -8.16 2.45
C VAL A 118 16.47 -9.37 1.55
N PHE A 119 16.80 -9.19 0.28
CA PHE A 119 16.98 -10.28 -0.68
C PHE A 119 18.47 -10.43 -0.98
N ASP A 120 19.08 -11.42 -0.39
CA ASP A 120 20.51 -11.74 -0.50
C ASP A 120 20.80 -12.89 -1.46
N ASN A 121 22.10 -13.12 -1.73
CA ASN A 121 22.61 -14.20 -2.60
C ASN A 121 21.99 -14.20 -4.00
N LEU A 122 21.80 -12.99 -4.55
CA LEU A 122 21.25 -12.82 -5.88
C LEU A 122 22.34 -12.94 -6.94
N GLU A 123 22.00 -13.60 -8.03
CA GLU A 123 22.86 -13.68 -9.22
C GLU A 123 22.82 -12.36 -9.99
N ASN A 124 23.75 -12.21 -10.95
CA ASN A 124 23.67 -11.12 -11.92
C ASN A 124 22.37 -11.23 -12.74
N GLY A 125 21.73 -10.11 -12.95
CA GLY A 125 20.48 -10.06 -13.69
C GLY A 125 19.66 -8.80 -13.40
N LYS A 126 18.50 -8.77 -14.03
CA LYS A 126 17.50 -7.72 -13.80
C LYS A 126 16.41 -8.26 -12.90
N TYR A 127 16.02 -7.48 -11.91
CA TYR A 127 15.02 -7.86 -10.92
C TYR A 127 13.98 -6.76 -10.79
N LYS A 128 12.74 -7.18 -10.51
CA LYS A 128 11.65 -6.32 -10.10
C LYS A 128 11.31 -6.63 -8.65
N VAL A 129 11.23 -5.60 -7.83
CA VAL A 129 10.72 -5.69 -6.46
C VAL A 129 9.39 -4.97 -6.42
N SER A 130 8.36 -5.63 -5.90
CA SER A 130 7.02 -5.07 -5.71
C SER A 130 6.61 -5.22 -4.26
N ALA A 131 6.36 -4.12 -3.56
CA ALA A 131 5.78 -4.11 -2.22
C ALA A 131 4.28 -3.78 -2.33
N ILE A 132 3.43 -4.67 -1.85
CA ILE A 132 1.99 -4.59 -1.99
C ILE A 132 1.37 -4.54 -0.60
N ALA A 133 0.80 -3.39 -0.21
CA ALA A 133 -0.10 -3.33 0.93
C ALA A 133 -1.40 -4.03 0.57
N THR A 134 -1.89 -4.90 1.44
CA THR A 134 -3.09 -5.72 1.19
C THR A 134 -4.25 -5.39 2.11
N ASN A 135 -3.97 -4.79 3.27
CA ASN A 135 -4.94 -4.37 4.27
C ASN A 135 -4.40 -3.18 5.06
N PRO A 136 -5.20 -2.14 5.38
CA PRO A 136 -6.63 -1.96 5.07
C PRO A 136 -6.89 -1.53 3.63
N TYR A 137 -5.90 -0.95 2.95
CA TYR A 137 -6.00 -0.50 1.55
C TYR A 137 -4.93 -1.15 0.70
N THR A 138 -5.25 -1.39 -0.56
CA THR A 138 -4.27 -1.86 -1.53
C THR A 138 -3.47 -0.68 -2.08
N LYS A 139 -2.14 -0.76 -1.92
CA LYS A 139 -1.19 0.17 -2.51
C LYS A 139 0.02 -0.61 -2.99
N ILE A 140 0.52 -0.29 -4.18
CA ILE A 140 1.64 -0.99 -4.82
C ILE A 140 2.78 0.00 -5.00
N LEU A 141 3.97 -0.41 -4.55
CA LEU A 141 5.22 0.30 -4.76
C LEU A 141 6.17 -0.64 -5.50
N GLU A 142 6.84 -0.16 -6.54
CA GLU A 142 7.68 -0.98 -7.39
C GLU A 142 9.03 -0.33 -7.66
N GLY A 143 10.03 -1.15 -7.96
CA GLY A 143 11.35 -0.71 -8.39
C GLY A 143 12.06 -1.81 -9.17
N ASN A 144 12.84 -1.42 -10.17
CA ASN A 144 13.70 -2.31 -10.95
C ASN A 144 15.14 -2.21 -10.47
N PHE A 145 15.82 -3.34 -10.39
CA PHE A 145 17.20 -3.44 -9.91
C PHE A 145 18.03 -4.24 -10.91
N VAL A 146 19.21 -3.72 -11.22
CA VAL A 146 20.18 -4.42 -12.07
C VAL A 146 21.39 -4.79 -11.23
N ILE A 147 21.69 -6.07 -11.12
CA ILE A 147 22.90 -6.60 -10.49
C ILE A 147 23.87 -6.97 -11.60
N THR A 148 25.05 -6.36 -11.62
CA THR A 148 26.05 -6.55 -12.66
C THR A 148 27.47 -6.60 -12.09
N ASN A 149 28.32 -7.39 -12.75
CA ASN A 149 29.77 -7.40 -12.46
C ASN A 149 30.55 -6.41 -13.33
N ASN A 150 29.88 -5.68 -14.25
CA ASN A 150 30.55 -4.72 -15.13
C ASN A 150 30.83 -3.39 -14.42
N ASP A 151 31.97 -2.78 -14.73
CA ASP A 151 32.44 -1.49 -14.19
C ASP A 151 31.71 -0.26 -14.74
N ASN A 152 30.58 -0.42 -15.41
CA ASN A 152 29.86 0.70 -16.01
C ASN A 152 29.24 1.59 -14.93
N ARG A 153 29.72 2.84 -14.93
CA ARG A 153 29.26 3.96 -14.09
C ARG A 153 27.73 4.05 -14.14
N ILE A 154 27.16 4.33 -12.99
CA ILE A 154 25.75 4.55 -12.74
C ILE A 154 25.22 5.65 -13.67
N ASP A 155 24.44 5.31 -14.66
CA ASP A 155 23.59 6.26 -15.39
C ASP A 155 22.22 6.26 -14.73
N TYR A 156 21.92 7.34 -14.04
CA TYR A 156 20.55 7.63 -13.58
C TYR A 156 19.75 8.11 -14.79
N SER A 157 19.10 7.21 -15.48
CA SER A 157 18.07 7.61 -16.44
C SER A 157 16.74 7.77 -15.69
N VAL A 158 16.39 9.04 -15.42
CA VAL A 158 15.00 9.40 -15.08
C VAL A 158 14.23 9.36 -16.40
N GLY A 159 13.32 8.38 -16.51
CA GLY A 159 12.36 8.31 -17.61
C GLY A 159 11.08 9.03 -17.24
#